data_8ddd97ae3b72dc57a23c838a94032a4b
#
_entry.id   8ddd97ae3b72dc57a23c838a94032a4b
#
_cell.length_a   1.000
_cell.length_b   1.000
_cell.length_c   1.000
_cell.angle_alpha   90.00
_cell.angle_beta   90.00
_cell.angle_gamma   90.00
#
_symmetry.space_group_name_H-M   'P 1'
#
loop_
_entity.id
_entity.type
_entity.pdbx_description
1 polymer ?
#
loop_
_entity_poly.entity_id
_entity_poly.type
_entity_poly.pdbx_seq_one_letter_code
_entity_poly.pdbx_strand_id
1 'polypeptide(L)'
;MEKPWLKSYPSGIAHEIDINEFQSVADIFDQAVKKYADLPSFCNMGTTLSYSEMDRLTQHLAAYLQSIPGMQKGDRVAVMMPNLLQNPIAIFAVLRAGFTVVNTNPLYTPRELRHQLKDSGAKVIIVVDNFCATLQKVLADSDIQQVITTQLGDMLKFPKSLIVNLVVKYIKKMVPGYSIPGRITFNQALAMGEQLPFTHQDLHHEDIAFLQYTGGTTGLAKGAVLTHKNMVANMQQASEWIKDEVVEREEIIITALPLYHIFSLTANCLTFMKAGALNYLITNPRDMKGFIKELASVKFSAITGVNTLFNGLMNTEGFKQLDFSALKLTLGGGMAVQEAVADRWQRITGCPLLEAYGLTETSPAVCINPLNIKEYNHSIGLPVPSTEVSIRTEDGEFLPAGKSGELCVRGPQVMRGYWNKPEETAFVLDEKGWLKTGDIAIMDEKGFFRIVDRKKDMILVSGFNVFPNEVEEVIASCPGVLEVGVIGVEDDSSGEVVKAVVVKNDNTLTEKDVIDHCRLSLTNYKVPRIIEFRKELPKSNVGKILRRELRDKKKTEA
;
A
#
# COMPACT_ATOMS: atom_id res chain seq x y z
N MET A 1 15.32 2.83 -26.95
CA MET A 1 13.91 2.43 -26.87
C MET A 1 13.05 3.66 -27.11
N GLU A 2 12.08 3.57 -28.02
CA GLU A 2 11.09 4.65 -28.17
C GLU A 2 10.21 4.70 -26.92
N LYS A 3 9.82 5.92 -26.54
CA LYS A 3 8.94 6.17 -25.38
C LYS A 3 7.61 6.74 -25.88
N PRO A 4 6.73 5.90 -26.50
CA PRO A 4 5.51 6.39 -27.15
C PRO A 4 4.56 7.10 -26.18
N TRP A 5 4.56 6.71 -24.90
CA TRP A 5 3.75 7.31 -23.86
C TRP A 5 3.98 8.80 -23.61
N LEU A 6 5.17 9.32 -23.93
CA LEU A 6 5.46 10.76 -23.75
C LEU A 6 4.59 11.66 -24.64
N LYS A 7 4.11 11.14 -25.78
CA LYS A 7 3.17 11.86 -26.66
C LYS A 7 1.75 11.90 -26.08
N SER A 8 1.45 11.00 -25.13
CA SER A 8 0.14 10.88 -24.48
C SER A 8 0.10 11.51 -23.09
N TYR A 9 1.21 12.12 -22.65
CA TYR A 9 1.22 12.84 -21.38
C TYR A 9 0.25 14.03 -21.41
N PRO A 10 -0.45 14.29 -20.29
CA PRO A 10 -1.20 15.53 -20.16
C PRO A 10 -0.33 16.74 -20.38
N SER A 11 -0.91 17.78 -20.99
CA SER A 11 -0.19 19.05 -21.22
C SER A 11 0.32 19.61 -19.89
N GLY A 12 1.57 20.04 -19.87
CA GLY A 12 2.19 20.63 -18.68
C GLY A 12 2.89 19.65 -17.74
N ILE A 13 2.66 18.34 -17.86
CA ILE A 13 3.39 17.35 -17.06
C ILE A 13 4.81 17.18 -17.60
N ALA A 14 5.79 17.37 -16.73
CA ALA A 14 7.20 17.20 -17.10
C ALA A 14 7.53 15.73 -17.42
N HIS A 15 8.43 15.50 -18.38
CA HIS A 15 8.88 14.15 -18.71
C HIS A 15 9.87 13.59 -17.68
N GLU A 16 10.53 14.47 -16.94
CA GLU A 16 11.56 14.13 -15.95
C GLU A 16 11.36 14.95 -14.67
N ILE A 17 11.78 14.39 -13.54
CA ILE A 17 11.81 15.05 -12.24
C ILE A 17 13.21 15.58 -11.92
N ASP A 18 13.29 16.59 -11.07
CA ASP A 18 14.55 17.01 -10.43
C ASP A 18 14.72 16.24 -9.10
N ILE A 19 15.51 15.19 -9.13
CA ILE A 19 15.76 14.37 -7.96
C ILE A 19 16.54 15.10 -6.86
N ASN A 20 17.22 16.21 -7.19
CA ASN A 20 18.05 16.97 -6.26
C ASN A 20 17.26 18.04 -5.49
N GLU A 21 15.96 18.21 -5.77
CA GLU A 21 15.09 19.13 -5.00
C GLU A 21 15.09 18.79 -3.50
N PHE A 22 15.18 17.48 -3.16
CA PHE A 22 15.26 16.99 -1.78
C PHE A 22 16.40 15.99 -1.65
N GLN A 23 17.20 16.11 -0.59
CA GLN A 23 18.31 15.19 -0.32
C GLN A 23 17.87 13.89 0.36
N SER A 24 16.74 13.92 1.07
CA SER A 24 16.23 12.77 1.82
C SER A 24 14.72 12.88 2.08
N VAL A 25 14.11 11.81 2.56
CA VAL A 25 12.72 11.84 3.04
C VAL A 25 12.58 12.72 4.30
N ALA A 26 13.63 12.80 5.13
CA ALA A 26 13.66 13.72 6.27
C ALA A 26 13.66 15.18 5.79
N ASP A 27 14.36 15.50 4.70
CA ASP A 27 14.39 16.83 4.12
C ASP A 27 13.02 17.26 3.56
N ILE A 28 12.26 16.34 2.93
CA ILE A 28 10.86 16.60 2.54
C ILE A 28 10.04 17.04 3.75
N PHE A 29 10.17 16.31 4.86
CA PHE A 29 9.47 16.61 6.09
C PHE A 29 9.92 17.98 6.67
N ASP A 30 11.22 18.21 6.78
CA ASP A 30 11.78 19.45 7.34
C ASP A 30 11.38 20.70 6.53
N GLN A 31 11.34 20.58 5.19
CA GLN A 31 10.84 21.66 4.34
C GLN A 31 9.33 21.87 4.51
N ALA A 32 8.54 20.78 4.62
CA ALA A 32 7.10 20.86 4.83
C ALA A 32 6.77 21.53 6.18
N VAL A 33 7.42 21.13 7.28
CA VAL A 33 7.18 21.76 8.61
C VAL A 33 7.59 23.23 8.62
N LYS A 34 8.64 23.61 7.91
CA LYS A 34 9.05 25.00 7.78
C LYS A 34 8.05 25.84 6.98
N LYS A 35 7.51 25.29 5.89
CA LYS A 35 6.61 26.00 4.95
C LYS A 35 5.17 26.07 5.44
N TYR A 36 4.72 25.06 6.21
CA TYR A 36 3.32 24.85 6.58
C TYR A 36 3.08 24.76 8.09
N ALA A 37 3.96 25.31 8.91
CA ALA A 37 4.00 25.16 10.36
C ALA A 37 2.64 25.14 11.06
N ASP A 38 1.77 26.10 10.75
CA ASP A 38 0.48 26.28 11.42
C ASP A 38 -0.68 25.49 10.80
N LEU A 39 -0.43 24.82 9.65
CA LEU A 39 -1.45 24.02 9.02
C LEU A 39 -1.64 22.65 9.70
N PRO A 40 -2.86 22.09 9.62
CA PRO A 40 -3.10 20.71 10.04
C PRO A 40 -2.35 19.73 9.13
N SER A 41 -1.61 18.79 9.74
CA SER A 41 -0.82 17.79 9.02
C SER A 41 -1.46 16.40 9.05
N PHE A 42 -1.78 15.91 10.25
CA PHE A 42 -2.41 14.60 10.45
C PHE A 42 -3.60 14.71 11.39
N CYS A 43 -4.69 14.03 11.02
CA CYS A 43 -5.87 13.88 11.86
C CYS A 43 -6.18 12.40 12.07
N ASN A 44 -6.51 12.02 13.29
CA ASN A 44 -6.99 10.67 13.60
C ASN A 44 -8.03 10.73 14.72
N MET A 45 -9.14 10.05 14.55
CA MET A 45 -10.23 10.03 15.54
C MET A 45 -10.61 11.44 16.04
N GLY A 46 -10.61 12.46 15.17
CA GLY A 46 -10.96 13.85 15.51
C GLY A 46 -9.91 14.60 16.33
N THR A 47 -8.70 14.08 16.50
CA THR A 47 -7.54 14.81 17.01
C THR A 47 -6.63 15.15 15.85
N THR A 48 -6.28 16.43 15.72
CA THR A 48 -5.40 16.94 14.66
C THR A 48 -4.10 17.44 15.25
N LEU A 49 -2.99 17.14 14.59
CA LEU A 49 -1.68 17.70 14.83
C LEU A 49 -1.33 18.67 13.70
N SER A 50 -0.75 19.83 14.04
CA SER A 50 -0.16 20.74 13.07
C SER A 50 1.21 20.24 12.59
N TYR A 51 1.74 20.84 11.51
CA TYR A 51 3.10 20.55 11.07
C TYR A 51 4.14 20.93 12.14
N SER A 52 3.94 22.03 12.87
CA SER A 52 4.82 22.42 13.97
C SER A 52 4.75 21.46 15.16
N GLU A 53 3.58 20.93 15.49
CA GLU A 53 3.46 19.88 16.51
C GLU A 53 4.15 18.58 16.07
N MET A 54 4.03 18.22 14.80
CA MET A 54 4.77 17.08 14.24
C MET A 54 6.28 17.29 14.30
N ASP A 55 6.77 18.48 13.97
CA ASP A 55 8.20 18.82 14.10
C ASP A 55 8.71 18.58 15.53
N ARG A 56 8.05 19.18 16.52
CA ARG A 56 8.41 19.04 17.93
C ARG A 56 8.40 17.59 18.39
N LEU A 57 7.33 16.83 18.10
CA LEU A 57 7.19 15.45 18.54
C LEU A 57 8.22 14.53 17.89
N THR A 58 8.49 14.73 16.60
CA THR A 58 9.50 13.93 15.89
C THR A 58 10.91 14.26 16.36
N GLN A 59 11.23 15.51 16.70
CA GLN A 59 12.52 15.87 17.31
C GLN A 59 12.71 15.22 18.68
N HIS A 60 11.69 15.27 19.55
CA HIS A 60 11.78 14.63 20.87
C HIS A 60 12.01 13.12 20.73
N LEU A 61 11.22 12.43 19.89
CA LEU A 61 11.40 10.99 19.70
C LEU A 61 12.76 10.67 19.05
N ALA A 62 13.21 11.46 18.09
CA ALA A 62 14.51 11.29 17.43
C ALA A 62 15.67 11.46 18.43
N ALA A 63 15.62 12.48 19.29
CA ALA A 63 16.61 12.71 20.34
C ALA A 63 16.67 11.52 21.31
N TYR A 64 15.51 10.99 21.72
CA TYR A 64 15.48 9.78 22.53
C TYR A 64 16.10 8.58 21.81
N LEU A 65 15.74 8.33 20.55
CA LEU A 65 16.29 7.21 19.77
C LEU A 65 17.81 7.32 19.61
N GLN A 66 18.34 8.53 19.40
CA GLN A 66 19.78 8.78 19.32
C GLN A 66 20.50 8.55 20.66
N SER A 67 19.81 8.69 21.79
CA SER A 67 20.37 8.48 23.13
C SER A 67 20.47 7.01 23.52
N ILE A 68 19.86 6.10 22.78
CA ILE A 68 19.90 4.65 23.08
C ILE A 68 21.34 4.14 22.84
N PRO A 69 21.99 3.54 23.86
CA PRO A 69 23.37 3.08 23.72
C PRO A 69 23.56 2.07 22.57
N GLY A 70 24.60 2.26 21.77
CA GLY A 70 24.93 1.37 20.65
C GLY A 70 24.15 1.59 19.37
N MET A 71 23.25 2.59 19.32
CA MET A 71 22.58 2.99 18.07
C MET A 71 23.53 3.83 17.21
N GLN A 72 23.57 3.53 15.92
CA GLN A 72 24.39 4.20 14.91
C GLN A 72 23.56 4.52 13.66
N LYS A 73 23.96 5.54 12.89
CA LYS A 73 23.35 5.88 11.59
C LYS A 73 23.18 4.61 10.75
N GLY A 74 21.99 4.42 10.16
CA GLY A 74 21.62 3.25 9.38
C GLY A 74 21.12 2.05 10.19
N ASP A 75 21.12 2.11 11.53
CA ASP A 75 20.47 1.07 12.33
C ASP A 75 18.95 1.03 12.10
N ARG A 76 18.37 -0.14 12.24
CA ARG A 76 16.99 -0.41 11.87
C ARG A 76 16.09 -0.28 13.10
N VAL A 77 14.98 0.45 12.90
CA VAL A 77 13.90 0.62 13.90
C VAL A 77 12.60 0.09 13.30
N ALA A 78 12.04 -0.94 13.91
CA ALA A 78 10.76 -1.50 13.49
C ALA A 78 9.61 -0.64 13.99
N VAL A 79 8.64 -0.32 13.11
CA VAL A 79 7.42 0.41 13.44
C VAL A 79 6.22 -0.50 13.18
N MET A 80 5.55 -0.93 14.26
CA MET A 80 4.49 -1.96 14.22
C MET A 80 3.18 -1.42 14.78
N MET A 81 2.44 -0.69 13.95
CA MET A 81 1.16 -0.11 14.32
C MET A 81 0.27 0.19 13.12
N PRO A 82 -1.07 0.28 13.31
CA PRO A 82 -1.99 0.76 12.27
C PRO A 82 -1.87 2.28 12.09
N ASN A 83 -2.79 2.86 11.30
CA ASN A 83 -2.90 4.31 11.13
C ASN A 83 -3.33 4.98 12.44
N LEU A 84 -2.36 5.54 13.13
CA LEU A 84 -2.47 6.32 14.38
C LEU A 84 -1.59 7.56 14.23
N LEU A 85 -1.80 8.60 15.04
CA LEU A 85 -0.93 9.78 15.06
C LEU A 85 0.53 9.42 15.40
N GLN A 86 0.73 8.40 16.21
CA GLN A 86 2.07 7.90 16.56
C GLN A 86 2.83 7.33 15.36
N ASN A 87 2.11 6.83 14.33
CA ASN A 87 2.75 6.20 13.18
C ASN A 87 3.62 7.18 12.37
N PRO A 88 3.11 8.30 11.85
CA PRO A 88 3.94 9.28 11.15
C PRO A 88 4.98 9.92 12.08
N ILE A 89 4.68 10.15 13.37
CA ILE A 89 5.68 10.63 14.34
C ILE A 89 6.85 9.65 14.41
N ALA A 90 6.59 8.35 14.54
CA ALA A 90 7.63 7.32 14.61
C ALA A 90 8.45 7.25 13.32
N ILE A 91 7.79 7.22 12.15
CA ILE A 91 8.47 7.15 10.85
C ILE A 91 9.44 8.34 10.69
N PHE A 92 8.96 9.57 10.85
CA PHE A 92 9.81 10.75 10.65
C PHE A 92 10.86 10.93 11.75
N ALA A 93 10.57 10.55 12.99
CA ALA A 93 11.57 10.56 14.05
C ALA A 93 12.73 9.59 13.77
N VAL A 94 12.43 8.37 13.30
CA VAL A 94 13.44 7.38 12.93
C VAL A 94 14.31 7.89 11.77
N LEU A 95 13.71 8.44 10.73
CA LEU A 95 14.44 8.98 9.58
C LEU A 95 15.30 10.20 9.97
N ARG A 96 14.76 11.14 10.74
CA ARG A 96 15.48 12.32 11.22
C ARG A 96 16.63 11.96 12.17
N ALA A 97 16.49 10.87 12.92
CA ALA A 97 17.56 10.33 13.76
C ALA A 97 18.70 9.67 12.96
N GLY A 98 18.54 9.53 11.64
CA GLY A 98 19.51 8.87 10.77
C GLY A 98 19.37 7.34 10.71
N PHE A 99 18.23 6.81 11.14
CA PHE A 99 17.96 5.38 11.18
C PHE A 99 17.08 4.92 10.03
N THR A 100 17.08 3.62 9.78
CA THR A 100 16.26 2.96 8.75
C THR A 100 14.95 2.49 9.36
N VAL A 101 13.82 2.85 8.76
CA VAL A 101 12.50 2.38 9.17
C VAL A 101 12.27 0.97 8.64
N VAL A 102 11.87 0.05 9.51
CA VAL A 102 11.34 -1.28 9.14
C VAL A 102 9.85 -1.28 9.36
N ASN A 103 9.08 -0.99 8.31
CA ASN A 103 7.63 -1.03 8.40
C ASN A 103 7.16 -2.46 8.65
N THR A 104 6.46 -2.65 9.77
CA THR A 104 6.06 -3.97 10.26
C THR A 104 4.55 -4.07 10.33
N ASN A 105 4.00 -5.07 9.65
CA ASN A 105 2.58 -5.33 9.69
C ASN A 105 2.13 -5.77 11.11
N PRO A 106 1.25 -5.03 11.78
CA PRO A 106 0.83 -5.36 13.14
C PRO A 106 0.05 -6.68 13.24
N LEU A 107 -0.48 -7.19 12.13
CA LEU A 107 -1.24 -8.45 12.09
C LEU A 107 -0.37 -9.67 11.77
N TYR A 108 0.94 -9.53 11.74
CA TYR A 108 1.85 -10.67 11.56
C TYR A 108 1.67 -11.71 12.67
N THR A 109 1.71 -12.97 12.26
CA THR A 109 1.84 -14.10 13.16
C THR A 109 3.21 -14.07 13.87
N PRO A 110 3.39 -14.76 14.99
CA PRO A 110 4.72 -14.86 15.63
C PRO A 110 5.81 -15.36 14.68
N ARG A 111 5.48 -16.27 13.74
CA ARG A 111 6.43 -16.79 12.76
C ARG A 111 6.90 -15.70 11.78
N GLU A 112 5.98 -14.92 11.24
CA GLU A 112 6.27 -13.82 10.30
C GLU A 112 7.04 -12.71 10.99
N LEU A 113 6.62 -12.32 12.19
CA LEU A 113 7.30 -11.28 12.97
C LEU A 113 8.73 -11.70 13.34
N ARG A 114 8.94 -12.94 13.80
CA ARG A 114 10.27 -13.48 14.08
C ARG A 114 11.18 -13.40 12.86
N HIS A 115 10.66 -13.82 11.71
CA HIS A 115 11.41 -13.75 10.45
C HIS A 115 11.83 -12.33 10.15
N GLN A 116 10.90 -11.37 10.16
CA GLN A 116 11.20 -9.98 9.81
C GLN A 116 12.18 -9.33 10.78
N LEU A 117 12.00 -9.49 12.08
CA LEU A 117 12.89 -8.89 13.08
C LEU A 117 14.31 -9.44 12.97
N LYS A 118 14.45 -10.77 12.76
CA LYS A 118 15.74 -11.41 12.61
C LYS A 118 16.43 -11.04 11.30
N ASP A 119 15.70 -11.04 10.18
CA ASP A 119 16.25 -10.72 8.86
C ASP A 119 16.66 -9.24 8.77
N SER A 120 15.84 -8.32 9.29
CA SER A 120 16.15 -6.89 9.30
C SER A 120 17.26 -6.51 10.27
N GLY A 121 17.49 -7.29 11.33
CA GLY A 121 18.38 -6.94 12.44
C GLY A 121 17.95 -5.63 13.13
N ALA A 122 16.63 -5.42 13.29
CA ALA A 122 16.12 -4.24 13.98
C ALA A 122 16.55 -4.25 15.45
N LYS A 123 17.07 -3.10 15.93
CA LYS A 123 17.54 -2.94 17.32
C LYS A 123 16.47 -2.33 18.23
N VAL A 124 15.53 -1.60 17.68
CA VAL A 124 14.43 -0.95 18.40
C VAL A 124 13.11 -1.33 17.73
N ILE A 125 12.06 -1.50 18.52
CA ILE A 125 10.71 -1.65 18.00
C ILE A 125 9.75 -0.68 18.69
N ILE A 126 8.95 0.05 17.90
CA ILE A 126 7.85 0.89 18.36
C ILE A 126 6.55 0.17 18.01
N VAL A 127 5.79 -0.24 19.01
CA VAL A 127 4.66 -1.15 18.83
C VAL A 127 3.43 -0.71 19.63
N VAL A 128 2.24 -0.88 19.05
CA VAL A 128 0.99 -0.66 19.81
C VAL A 128 0.68 -1.87 20.71
N ASP A 129 0.19 -1.59 21.91
CA ASP A 129 -0.04 -2.56 22.98
C ASP A 129 -0.84 -3.81 22.55
N ASN A 130 -1.75 -3.63 21.59
CA ASN A 130 -2.57 -4.70 21.03
C ASN A 130 -1.76 -5.90 20.51
N PHE A 131 -0.52 -5.66 20.09
CA PHE A 131 0.34 -6.67 19.45
C PHE A 131 1.56 -7.05 20.29
N CYS A 132 1.68 -6.50 21.49
CA CYS A 132 2.80 -6.80 22.41
C CYS A 132 2.85 -8.27 22.84
N ALA A 133 1.72 -8.95 22.96
CA ALA A 133 1.68 -10.38 23.26
C ALA A 133 2.27 -11.24 22.12
N THR A 134 2.12 -10.81 20.86
CA THR A 134 2.77 -11.45 19.71
C THR A 134 4.28 -11.16 19.70
N LEU A 135 4.68 -9.92 19.98
CA LEU A 135 6.08 -9.53 20.09
C LEU A 135 6.80 -10.30 21.20
N GLN A 136 6.17 -10.43 22.38
CA GLN A 136 6.76 -11.17 23.52
C GLN A 136 7.19 -12.59 23.14
N LYS A 137 6.43 -13.27 22.27
CA LYS A 137 6.73 -14.66 21.84
C LYS A 137 7.98 -14.79 20.99
N VAL A 138 8.49 -13.69 20.45
CA VAL A 138 9.60 -13.68 19.48
C VAL A 138 10.76 -12.80 19.89
N LEU A 139 10.60 -12.03 20.97
CA LEU A 139 11.57 -11.02 21.41
C LEU A 139 12.93 -11.64 21.74
N ALA A 140 12.94 -12.80 22.40
CA ALA A 140 14.18 -13.50 22.76
C ALA A 140 14.98 -14.01 21.55
N ASP A 141 14.34 -14.16 20.39
CA ASP A 141 14.95 -14.63 19.13
C ASP A 141 15.34 -13.45 18.21
N SER A 142 15.29 -12.21 18.70
CA SER A 142 15.54 -10.99 17.92
C SER A 142 16.70 -10.17 18.49
N ASP A 143 17.21 -9.23 17.71
CA ASP A 143 18.26 -8.28 18.11
C ASP A 143 17.70 -7.02 18.79
N ILE A 144 16.40 -7.01 19.17
CA ILE A 144 15.73 -5.88 19.79
C ILE A 144 16.34 -5.58 21.19
N GLN A 145 16.90 -4.40 21.32
CA GLN A 145 17.50 -3.90 22.56
C GLN A 145 16.51 -3.02 23.36
N GLN A 146 15.63 -2.30 22.64
CA GLN A 146 14.64 -1.40 23.25
C GLN A 146 13.26 -1.61 22.62
N VAL A 147 12.27 -1.76 23.50
CA VAL A 147 10.85 -1.80 23.11
C VAL A 147 10.16 -0.52 23.57
N ILE A 148 9.51 0.19 22.65
CA ILE A 148 8.69 1.37 22.92
C ILE A 148 7.25 1.00 22.63
N THR A 149 6.39 1.07 23.65
CA THR A 149 4.97 0.69 23.51
C THR A 149 4.06 1.92 23.49
N THR A 150 2.97 1.86 22.74
CA THR A 150 1.94 2.90 22.74
C THR A 150 0.56 2.30 22.78
N GLN A 151 -0.42 3.06 23.28
CA GLN A 151 -1.83 2.70 23.23
C GLN A 151 -2.54 3.47 22.12
N LEU A 152 -3.65 2.95 21.63
CA LEU A 152 -4.42 3.56 20.54
C LEU A 152 -4.77 5.03 20.78
N GLY A 153 -5.08 5.38 22.03
CA GLY A 153 -5.51 6.72 22.42
C GLY A 153 -4.41 7.66 22.91
N ASP A 154 -3.13 7.24 22.98
CA ASP A 154 -2.08 8.03 23.66
C ASP A 154 -1.86 9.44 23.11
N MET A 155 -2.06 9.64 21.81
CA MET A 155 -1.92 10.95 21.15
C MET A 155 -3.26 11.68 20.96
N LEU A 156 -4.38 11.14 21.48
CA LEU A 156 -5.67 11.83 21.45
C LEU A 156 -5.76 12.86 22.58
N LYS A 157 -6.56 13.92 22.36
CA LYS A 157 -6.82 14.93 23.38
C LYS A 157 -7.60 14.35 24.58
N PHE A 158 -7.28 14.82 25.79
CA PHE A 158 -8.06 14.48 27.01
C PHE A 158 -9.49 15.04 26.88
N PRO A 159 -10.54 14.31 27.33
CA PRO A 159 -10.51 13.00 28.00
C PRO A 159 -10.57 11.80 27.02
N LYS A 160 -10.62 12.02 25.72
CA LYS A 160 -10.79 10.99 24.69
C LYS A 160 -9.66 9.94 24.73
N SER A 161 -8.41 10.37 25.00
CA SER A 161 -7.27 9.48 25.17
C SER A 161 -7.53 8.39 26.21
N LEU A 162 -7.97 8.79 27.39
CA LEU A 162 -8.28 7.89 28.49
C LEU A 162 -9.46 6.95 28.16
N ILE A 163 -10.53 7.50 27.61
CA ILE A 163 -11.74 6.74 27.24
C ILE A 163 -11.40 5.66 26.22
N VAL A 164 -10.69 6.02 25.15
CA VAL A 164 -10.31 5.08 24.08
C VAL A 164 -9.45 3.96 24.65
N ASN A 165 -8.41 4.28 25.45
CA ASN A 165 -7.53 3.30 26.03
C ASN A 165 -8.27 2.33 26.98
N LEU A 166 -9.19 2.83 27.82
CA LEU A 166 -10.03 2.00 28.71
C LEU A 166 -10.98 1.10 27.90
N VAL A 167 -11.66 1.65 26.91
CA VAL A 167 -12.59 0.89 26.05
C VAL A 167 -11.85 -0.24 25.33
N VAL A 168 -10.72 0.08 24.69
CA VAL A 168 -9.93 -0.91 23.93
C VAL A 168 -9.43 -2.03 24.84
N LYS A 169 -8.92 -1.68 26.03
CA LYS A 169 -8.30 -2.65 26.94
C LYS A 169 -9.33 -3.48 27.71
N TYR A 170 -10.34 -2.84 28.30
CA TYR A 170 -11.23 -3.50 29.27
C TYR A 170 -12.59 -3.89 28.69
N ILE A 171 -13.16 -3.09 27.78
CA ILE A 171 -14.48 -3.36 27.19
C ILE A 171 -14.33 -4.27 25.96
N LYS A 172 -13.49 -3.85 24.99
CA LYS A 172 -13.27 -4.62 23.76
C LYS A 172 -12.25 -5.75 23.95
N LYS A 173 -11.50 -5.75 25.04
CA LYS A 173 -10.47 -6.76 25.38
C LYS A 173 -9.47 -7.02 24.24
N MET A 174 -9.11 -5.96 23.52
CA MET A 174 -8.22 -6.06 22.35
C MET A 174 -6.73 -5.98 22.72
N VAL A 175 -6.38 -5.85 23.99
CA VAL A 175 -5.00 -5.87 24.50
C VAL A 175 -4.80 -7.13 25.34
N PRO A 176 -4.28 -8.23 24.74
CA PRO A 176 -3.92 -9.43 25.49
C PRO A 176 -2.85 -9.13 26.53
N GLY A 177 -2.86 -9.87 27.64
CA GLY A 177 -1.84 -9.73 28.68
C GLY A 177 -0.43 -10.03 28.13
N TYR A 178 0.53 -9.19 28.49
CA TYR A 178 1.94 -9.36 28.13
C TYR A 178 2.86 -8.83 29.24
N SER A 179 4.10 -9.29 29.24
CA SER A 179 5.16 -8.81 30.12
C SER A 179 6.46 -8.67 29.32
N ILE A 180 6.91 -7.43 29.11
CA ILE A 180 8.14 -7.11 28.42
C ILE A 180 8.99 -6.24 29.37
N PRO A 181 9.96 -6.84 30.06
CA PRO A 181 10.84 -6.09 30.98
C PRO A 181 11.65 -5.01 30.25
N GLY A 182 11.87 -3.87 30.89
CA GLY A 182 12.65 -2.77 30.32
C GLY A 182 11.98 -1.97 29.19
N ARG A 183 10.71 -2.30 28.83
CA ARG A 183 9.97 -1.46 27.89
C ARG A 183 9.69 -0.08 28.48
N ILE A 184 9.60 0.90 27.61
CA ILE A 184 9.09 2.24 27.96
C ILE A 184 7.86 2.56 27.13
N THR A 185 7.06 3.53 27.57
CA THR A 185 5.94 4.01 26.78
C THR A 185 6.39 5.09 25.78
N PHE A 186 5.61 5.27 24.72
CA PHE A 186 5.84 6.30 23.70
C PHE A 186 5.88 7.70 24.33
N ASN A 187 4.95 7.98 25.26
CA ASN A 187 4.92 9.24 25.99
C ASN A 187 6.15 9.43 26.90
N GLN A 188 6.67 8.36 27.50
CA GLN A 188 7.94 8.42 28.24
C GLN A 188 9.11 8.70 27.30
N ALA A 189 9.17 8.07 26.14
CA ALA A 189 10.21 8.33 25.14
C ALA A 189 10.18 9.79 24.68
N LEU A 190 9.00 10.36 24.43
CA LEU A 190 8.83 11.77 24.10
C LEU A 190 9.31 12.70 25.23
N ALA A 191 8.89 12.43 26.48
CA ALA A 191 9.26 13.25 27.63
C ALA A 191 10.77 13.17 27.93
N MET A 192 11.40 12.01 27.77
CA MET A 192 12.85 11.86 27.90
C MET A 192 13.58 12.61 26.78
N GLY A 193 13.11 12.47 25.54
CA GLY A 193 13.72 13.12 24.38
C GLY A 193 13.58 14.63 24.39
N GLU A 194 12.54 15.20 25.03
CA GLU A 194 12.39 16.64 25.24
C GLU A 194 13.56 17.26 26.01
N GLN A 195 14.19 16.47 26.88
CA GLN A 195 15.33 16.90 27.73
C GLN A 195 16.69 16.61 27.09
N LEU A 196 16.71 16.01 25.89
CA LEU A 196 17.92 15.58 25.21
C LEU A 196 18.20 16.46 23.98
N PRO A 197 19.47 16.69 23.63
CA PRO A 197 19.78 17.36 22.38
C PRO A 197 19.43 16.47 21.19
N PHE A 198 18.74 17.03 20.22
CA PHE A 198 18.56 16.43 18.92
C PHE A 198 19.71 16.84 17.99
N THR A 199 20.35 15.86 17.34
CA THR A 199 21.41 16.09 16.37
C THR A 199 20.91 15.78 14.97
N HIS A 200 20.87 16.80 14.12
CA HIS A 200 20.58 16.59 12.69
C HIS A 200 21.62 15.67 12.07
N GLN A 201 21.12 14.69 11.32
CA GLN A 201 21.98 13.75 10.61
C GLN A 201 22.16 14.19 9.16
N ASP A 202 23.39 14.08 8.67
CA ASP A 202 23.71 14.28 7.27
C ASP A 202 23.25 13.05 6.48
N LEU A 203 22.09 13.18 5.80
CA LEU A 203 21.46 12.11 5.05
C LEU A 203 21.64 12.34 3.55
N HIS A 204 22.01 11.29 2.86
CA HIS A 204 22.26 11.29 1.42
C HIS A 204 21.28 10.40 0.68
N HIS A 205 21.14 10.61 -0.62
CA HIS A 205 20.29 9.83 -1.52
C HIS A 205 20.51 8.31 -1.40
N GLU A 206 21.75 7.88 -1.16
CA GLU A 206 22.12 6.47 -1.09
C GLU A 206 21.91 5.84 0.30
N ASP A 207 21.63 6.62 1.33
CA ASP A 207 21.28 6.06 2.65
C ASP A 207 19.95 5.31 2.55
N ILE A 208 19.82 4.23 3.32
CA ILE A 208 18.61 3.41 3.34
C ILE A 208 17.55 4.10 4.20
N ALA A 209 16.42 4.47 3.58
CA ALA A 209 15.28 5.05 4.29
C ALA A 209 14.38 3.96 4.89
N PHE A 210 14.06 2.93 4.08
CA PHE A 210 13.13 1.89 4.48
C PHE A 210 13.64 0.48 4.10
N LEU A 211 13.39 -0.48 4.97
CA LEU A 211 13.29 -1.89 4.61
C LEU A 211 11.80 -2.23 4.55
N GLN A 212 11.29 -2.35 3.33
CA GLN A 212 9.87 -2.58 3.09
C GLN A 212 9.64 -4.04 2.73
N TYR A 213 9.06 -4.80 3.67
CA TYR A 213 8.85 -6.23 3.47
C TYR A 213 7.65 -6.53 2.58
N THR A 214 7.89 -7.34 1.56
CA THR A 214 6.84 -7.80 0.64
C THR A 214 6.37 -9.19 1.02
N GLY A 215 5.08 -9.45 0.96
CA GLY A 215 4.54 -10.80 1.03
C GLY A 215 4.93 -11.57 -0.23
N GLY A 216 6.07 -12.22 -0.21
CA GLY A 216 6.53 -13.05 -1.31
C GLY A 216 5.48 -14.11 -1.68
N THR A 217 5.37 -14.37 -2.96
CA THR A 217 4.39 -15.32 -3.51
C THR A 217 4.85 -16.76 -3.42
N THR A 218 6.13 -16.95 -3.13
CA THR A 218 6.82 -18.24 -3.17
C THR A 218 7.52 -18.61 -1.87
N GLY A 219 7.45 -17.75 -0.80
CA GLY A 219 8.22 -18.02 0.41
C GLY A 219 8.05 -16.96 1.51
N LEU A 220 9.07 -16.83 2.34
CA LEU A 220 9.15 -15.83 3.40
C LEU A 220 9.24 -14.42 2.80
N ALA A 221 8.66 -13.43 3.51
CA ALA A 221 8.73 -12.04 3.08
C ALA A 221 10.17 -11.55 2.96
N LYS A 222 10.44 -10.74 1.91
CA LYS A 222 11.75 -10.16 1.61
C LYS A 222 11.69 -8.66 1.85
N GLY A 223 12.75 -8.09 2.42
CA GLY A 223 12.87 -6.65 2.62
C GLY A 223 13.41 -5.97 1.35
N ALA A 224 12.57 -5.23 0.63
CA ALA A 224 13.05 -4.35 -0.43
C ALA A 224 13.81 -3.17 0.20
N VAL A 225 15.03 -2.94 -0.27
CA VAL A 225 15.87 -1.82 0.19
C VAL A 225 15.49 -0.57 -0.58
N LEU A 226 14.78 0.32 0.08
CA LEU A 226 14.39 1.62 -0.48
C LEU A 226 15.26 2.71 0.11
N THR A 227 16.07 3.34 -0.74
CA THR A 227 16.94 4.46 -0.37
C THR A 227 16.14 5.75 -0.28
N HIS A 228 16.72 6.78 0.33
CA HIS A 228 16.11 8.11 0.30
C HIS A 228 15.86 8.57 -1.14
N LYS A 229 16.79 8.28 -2.07
CA LYS A 229 16.64 8.56 -3.50
C LYS A 229 15.39 7.93 -4.10
N ASN A 230 15.17 6.64 -3.85
CA ASN A 230 14.02 5.94 -4.41
C ASN A 230 12.70 6.56 -3.96
N MET A 231 12.59 6.87 -2.67
CA MET A 231 11.39 7.45 -2.06
C MET A 231 11.15 8.89 -2.50
N VAL A 232 12.21 9.72 -2.53
CA VAL A 232 12.15 11.10 -3.02
C VAL A 232 11.72 11.13 -4.48
N ALA A 233 12.34 10.29 -5.31
CA ALA A 233 12.00 10.20 -6.72
C ALA A 233 10.51 9.87 -6.93
N ASN A 234 10.00 8.86 -6.26
CA ASN A 234 8.62 8.44 -6.47
C ASN A 234 7.60 9.43 -5.91
N MET A 235 7.91 10.08 -4.79
CA MET A 235 7.11 11.19 -4.28
C MET A 235 7.03 12.34 -5.29
N GLN A 236 8.17 12.73 -5.90
CA GLN A 236 8.20 13.79 -6.91
C GLN A 236 7.47 13.41 -8.20
N GLN A 237 7.63 12.16 -8.66
CA GLN A 237 6.90 11.60 -9.80
C GLN A 237 5.39 11.68 -9.60
N ALA A 238 4.91 11.25 -8.41
CA ALA A 238 3.51 11.33 -8.06
C ALA A 238 3.02 12.78 -7.91
N SER A 239 3.81 13.65 -7.28
CA SER A 239 3.48 15.08 -7.12
C SER A 239 3.40 15.80 -8.47
N GLU A 240 4.34 15.52 -9.38
CA GLU A 240 4.31 16.09 -10.74
C GLU A 240 3.06 15.64 -11.50
N TRP A 241 2.67 14.34 -11.33
CA TRP A 241 1.52 13.76 -12.02
C TRP A 241 0.18 14.37 -11.61
N ILE A 242 0.05 14.77 -10.34
CA ILE A 242 -1.21 15.28 -9.78
C ILE A 242 -1.24 16.80 -9.60
N LYS A 243 -0.18 17.52 -10.00
CA LYS A 243 0.02 18.94 -9.67
C LYS A 243 -1.10 19.87 -10.14
N ASP A 244 -1.77 19.55 -11.25
CA ASP A 244 -2.81 20.39 -11.82
C ASP A 244 -4.14 20.26 -11.03
N GLU A 245 -4.31 19.18 -10.26
CA GLU A 245 -5.51 18.95 -9.43
C GLU A 245 -5.30 19.26 -7.94
N VAL A 246 -4.04 19.31 -7.50
CA VAL A 246 -3.70 19.53 -6.08
C VAL A 246 -3.44 21.01 -5.84
N VAL A 247 -4.24 21.62 -4.96
CA VAL A 247 -4.05 22.99 -4.51
C VAL A 247 -3.27 22.99 -3.20
N GLU A 248 -2.10 23.64 -3.24
CA GLU A 248 -1.25 23.74 -2.06
C GLU A 248 -2.02 24.31 -0.86
N ARG A 249 -1.89 23.69 0.33
CA ARG A 249 -2.49 24.06 1.63
C ARG A 249 -3.99 23.76 1.79
N GLU A 250 -4.67 23.24 0.76
CA GLU A 250 -6.13 23.09 0.80
C GLU A 250 -6.57 21.61 0.86
N GLU A 251 -5.70 20.66 0.54
CA GLU A 251 -6.08 19.28 0.34
C GLU A 251 -6.31 18.51 1.64
N ILE A 252 -7.30 17.62 1.59
CA ILE A 252 -7.55 16.62 2.63
C ILE A 252 -7.59 15.26 1.97
N ILE A 253 -6.57 14.44 2.25
CA ILE A 253 -6.46 13.07 1.75
C ILE A 253 -6.95 12.07 2.79
N ILE A 254 -7.89 11.21 2.43
CA ILE A 254 -8.30 10.07 3.26
C ILE A 254 -7.26 8.95 3.17
N THR A 255 -6.62 8.67 4.28
CA THR A 255 -5.58 7.65 4.41
C THR A 255 -6.14 6.42 5.11
N ALA A 256 -6.88 5.61 4.33
CA ALA A 256 -7.48 4.35 4.78
C ALA A 256 -6.52 3.16 4.64
N LEU A 257 -5.69 3.16 3.61
CA LEU A 257 -4.62 2.17 3.48
C LEU A 257 -3.56 2.40 4.57
N PRO A 258 -2.98 1.33 5.12
CA PRO A 258 -2.04 1.48 6.23
C PRO A 258 -0.72 2.13 5.80
N LEU A 259 -0.20 3.06 6.61
CA LEU A 259 1.08 3.75 6.36
C LEU A 259 2.29 2.79 6.39
N TYR A 260 2.17 1.62 7.01
CA TYR A 260 3.23 0.61 6.91
C TYR A 260 3.29 -0.06 5.53
N HIS A 261 2.33 0.22 4.63
CA HIS A 261 2.35 -0.21 3.24
C HIS A 261 2.84 0.90 2.33
N ILE A 262 3.74 0.58 1.42
CA ILE A 262 4.43 1.57 0.56
C ILE A 262 3.47 2.45 -0.24
N PHE A 263 2.33 1.93 -0.68
CA PHE A 263 1.34 2.70 -1.43
C PHE A 263 0.85 3.91 -0.62
N SER A 264 0.36 3.68 0.58
CA SER A 264 -0.13 4.75 1.45
C SER A 264 0.99 5.68 1.93
N LEU A 265 2.16 5.11 2.22
CA LEU A 265 3.32 5.88 2.65
C LEU A 265 3.74 6.92 1.61
N THR A 266 3.88 6.53 0.34
CA THR A 266 4.30 7.46 -0.70
C THR A 266 3.13 8.29 -1.22
N ALA A 267 2.06 7.64 -1.71
CA ALA A 267 0.98 8.35 -2.40
C ALA A 267 0.15 9.25 -1.48
N ASN A 268 -0.07 8.85 -0.22
CA ASN A 268 -0.85 9.67 0.72
C ASN A 268 0.05 10.54 1.59
N CYS A 269 0.98 9.90 2.33
CA CYS A 269 1.77 10.62 3.32
C CYS A 269 2.76 11.59 2.67
N LEU A 270 3.70 11.10 1.87
CA LEU A 270 4.78 11.94 1.33
C LEU A 270 4.30 12.91 0.25
N THR A 271 3.51 12.44 -0.71
CA THR A 271 3.04 13.27 -1.84
C THR A 271 2.16 14.42 -1.36
N PHE A 272 1.20 14.16 -0.48
CA PHE A 272 0.32 15.21 0.03
C PHE A 272 0.98 16.10 1.10
N MET A 273 2.01 15.60 1.81
CA MET A 273 2.84 16.42 2.69
C MET A 273 3.58 17.50 1.92
N LYS A 274 4.13 17.22 0.74
CA LYS A 274 4.77 18.21 -0.14
C LYS A 274 3.83 19.38 -0.47
N ALA A 275 2.53 19.12 -0.55
CA ALA A 275 1.50 20.12 -0.82
C ALA A 275 0.93 20.81 0.45
N GLY A 276 1.41 20.47 1.65
CA GLY A 276 0.88 21.03 2.91
C GLY A 276 -0.52 20.56 3.25
N ALA A 277 -0.90 19.37 2.80
CA ALA A 277 -2.22 18.79 2.96
C ALA A 277 -2.44 18.17 4.35
N LEU A 278 -3.71 17.98 4.71
CA LEU A 278 -4.12 17.18 5.86
C LEU A 278 -4.25 15.71 5.48
N ASN A 279 -3.47 14.83 6.11
CA ASN A 279 -3.67 13.39 6.07
C ASN A 279 -4.69 12.95 7.14
N TYR A 280 -5.88 12.55 6.71
CA TYR A 280 -6.93 12.06 7.59
C TYR A 280 -6.82 10.53 7.73
N LEU A 281 -6.29 10.09 8.87
CA LEU A 281 -5.95 8.69 9.13
C LEU A 281 -7.16 7.88 9.56
N ILE A 282 -7.47 6.80 8.85
CA ILE A 282 -8.49 5.83 9.24
C ILE A 282 -7.79 4.63 9.91
N THR A 283 -8.05 4.43 11.19
CA THR A 283 -7.39 3.38 11.98
C THR A 283 -7.86 1.98 11.62
N ASN A 284 -9.16 1.82 11.38
CA ASN A 284 -9.77 0.52 11.04
C ASN A 284 -10.71 0.64 9.82
N PRO A 285 -10.18 0.53 8.60
CA PRO A 285 -11.01 0.62 7.40
C PRO A 285 -11.97 -0.57 7.21
N ARG A 286 -11.86 -1.64 8.03
CA ARG A 286 -12.80 -2.77 8.01
C ARG A 286 -14.10 -2.48 8.76
N ASP A 287 -14.09 -1.54 9.69
CA ASP A 287 -15.30 -1.00 10.32
C ASP A 287 -15.96 0.01 9.38
N MET A 288 -16.63 -0.50 8.34
CA MET A 288 -17.23 0.33 7.29
C MET A 288 -18.22 1.36 7.84
N LYS A 289 -19.01 1.02 8.87
CA LYS A 289 -19.97 1.96 9.48
C LYS A 289 -19.25 3.10 10.23
N GLY A 290 -18.19 2.75 10.96
CA GLY A 290 -17.33 3.74 11.60
C GLY A 290 -16.63 4.62 10.58
N PHE A 291 -16.13 4.03 9.49
CA PHE A 291 -15.48 4.76 8.42
C PHE A 291 -16.41 5.77 7.75
N ILE A 292 -17.65 5.37 7.41
CA ILE A 292 -18.64 6.32 6.85
C ILE A 292 -18.89 7.51 7.80
N LYS A 293 -18.96 7.29 9.11
CA LYS A 293 -19.11 8.37 10.10
C LYS A 293 -17.92 9.33 10.10
N GLU A 294 -16.70 8.80 9.94
CA GLU A 294 -15.50 9.64 9.83
C GLU A 294 -15.53 10.45 8.52
N LEU A 295 -15.86 9.82 7.39
CA LEU A 295 -16.00 10.52 6.10
C LEU A 295 -17.07 11.63 6.15
N ALA A 296 -18.20 11.41 6.84
CA ALA A 296 -19.26 12.41 7.00
C ALA A 296 -18.82 13.65 7.80
N SER A 297 -17.72 13.57 8.55
CA SER A 297 -17.21 14.65 9.38
C SER A 297 -16.20 15.57 8.67
N VAL A 298 -15.81 15.25 7.43
CA VAL A 298 -14.72 15.93 6.72
C VAL A 298 -15.03 16.09 5.23
N LYS A 299 -14.76 17.29 4.68
CA LYS A 299 -14.83 17.54 3.24
C LYS A 299 -13.49 17.16 2.60
N PHE A 300 -13.35 15.90 2.26
CA PHE A 300 -12.11 15.40 1.69
C PHE A 300 -12.04 15.62 0.17
N SER A 301 -10.84 15.92 -0.31
CA SER A 301 -10.56 16.19 -1.72
C SER A 301 -9.95 15.01 -2.45
N ALA A 302 -9.35 14.06 -1.72
CA ALA A 302 -8.70 12.91 -2.28
C ALA A 302 -8.90 11.64 -1.43
N ILE A 303 -8.94 10.49 -2.10
CA ILE A 303 -8.96 9.18 -1.44
C ILE A 303 -8.21 8.15 -2.29
N THR A 304 -7.35 7.36 -1.66
CA THR A 304 -6.72 6.19 -2.30
C THR A 304 -7.25 4.90 -1.69
N GLY A 305 -7.28 3.86 -2.48
CA GLY A 305 -7.78 2.58 -2.02
C GLY A 305 -7.46 1.41 -2.94
N VAL A 306 -7.97 0.25 -2.55
CA VAL A 306 -8.01 -0.95 -3.39
C VAL A 306 -9.45 -1.17 -3.87
N ASN A 307 -9.64 -1.94 -4.95
CA ASN A 307 -10.96 -2.24 -5.52
C ASN A 307 -11.99 -2.69 -4.46
N THR A 308 -11.59 -3.58 -3.56
CA THR A 308 -12.47 -4.10 -2.50
C THR A 308 -12.88 -3.04 -1.47
N LEU A 309 -12.03 -2.03 -1.21
CA LEU A 309 -12.37 -0.92 -0.32
C LEU A 309 -13.47 -0.05 -0.94
N PHE A 310 -13.31 0.35 -2.19
CA PHE A 310 -14.30 1.16 -2.91
C PHE A 310 -15.63 0.43 -3.03
N ASN A 311 -15.60 -0.84 -3.40
CA ASN A 311 -16.80 -1.67 -3.45
C ASN A 311 -17.47 -1.80 -2.06
N GLY A 312 -16.70 -2.02 -1.00
CA GLY A 312 -17.19 -2.06 0.37
C GLY A 312 -17.88 -0.76 0.81
N LEU A 313 -17.24 0.39 0.55
CA LEU A 313 -17.80 1.72 0.86
C LEU A 313 -19.14 1.94 0.15
N MET A 314 -19.21 1.70 -1.16
CA MET A 314 -20.44 1.88 -1.94
C MET A 314 -21.59 0.97 -1.53
N ASN A 315 -21.30 -0.17 -0.90
CA ASN A 315 -22.31 -1.10 -0.37
C ASN A 315 -22.68 -0.81 1.09
N THR A 316 -22.04 0.17 1.74
CA THR A 316 -22.32 0.53 3.12
C THR A 316 -23.40 1.61 3.18
N GLU A 317 -24.38 1.41 4.06
CA GLU A 317 -25.42 2.40 4.34
C GLU A 317 -24.80 3.74 4.75
N GLY A 318 -25.33 4.84 4.21
CA GLY A 318 -24.83 6.20 4.49
C GLY A 318 -23.78 6.69 3.49
N PHE A 319 -23.15 5.84 2.69
CA PHE A 319 -22.12 6.28 1.74
C PHE A 319 -22.67 7.25 0.68
N LYS A 320 -23.82 6.91 0.08
CA LYS A 320 -24.45 7.72 -0.98
C LYS A 320 -24.93 9.10 -0.52
N GLN A 321 -25.04 9.31 0.80
CA GLN A 321 -25.47 10.57 1.42
C GLN A 321 -24.29 11.48 1.81
N LEU A 322 -23.05 11.04 1.61
CA LEU A 322 -21.87 11.85 1.88
C LEU A 322 -21.76 13.03 0.91
N ASP A 323 -21.12 14.10 1.37
CA ASP A 323 -20.81 15.26 0.54
C ASP A 323 -19.51 15.01 -0.23
N PHE A 324 -19.61 14.78 -1.53
CA PHE A 324 -18.47 14.60 -2.43
C PHE A 324 -18.08 15.86 -3.20
N SER A 325 -18.63 17.02 -2.84
CA SER A 325 -18.43 18.28 -3.60
C SER A 325 -16.96 18.73 -3.68
N ALA A 326 -16.13 18.33 -2.71
CA ALA A 326 -14.69 18.61 -2.70
C ALA A 326 -13.84 17.49 -3.32
N LEU A 327 -14.43 16.29 -3.55
CA LEU A 327 -13.67 15.13 -4.05
C LEU A 327 -13.30 15.32 -5.52
N LYS A 328 -12.00 15.34 -5.81
CA LYS A 328 -11.45 15.55 -7.15
C LYS A 328 -10.42 14.50 -7.56
N LEU A 329 -9.88 13.74 -6.60
CA LEU A 329 -8.89 12.70 -6.87
C LEU A 329 -9.26 11.38 -6.17
N THR A 330 -9.53 10.36 -6.98
CA THR A 330 -9.72 8.98 -6.49
C THR A 330 -8.79 8.04 -7.22
N LEU A 331 -7.90 7.35 -6.48
CA LEU A 331 -6.89 6.49 -7.06
C LEU A 331 -7.00 5.07 -6.50
N GLY A 332 -7.23 4.11 -7.39
CA GLY A 332 -7.21 2.68 -7.11
C GLY A 332 -5.87 2.05 -7.47
N GLY A 333 -5.34 1.20 -6.61
CA GLY A 333 -4.07 0.52 -6.86
C GLY A 333 -3.88 -0.72 -6.01
N GLY A 334 -2.74 -1.41 -6.18
CA GLY A 334 -2.39 -2.62 -5.44
C GLY A 334 -3.11 -3.89 -5.92
N MET A 335 -4.21 -3.77 -6.64
CA MET A 335 -4.91 -4.81 -7.39
C MET A 335 -5.68 -4.13 -8.53
N ALA A 336 -6.08 -4.92 -9.55
CA ALA A 336 -6.89 -4.41 -10.65
C ALA A 336 -8.18 -3.74 -10.14
N VAL A 337 -8.51 -2.60 -10.71
CA VAL A 337 -9.80 -1.93 -10.54
C VAL A 337 -10.77 -2.56 -11.54
N GLN A 338 -11.93 -3.00 -11.07
CA GLN A 338 -12.96 -3.55 -11.91
C GLN A 338 -13.81 -2.43 -12.51
N GLU A 339 -14.12 -2.51 -13.81
CA GLU A 339 -14.95 -1.53 -14.53
C GLU A 339 -16.28 -1.25 -13.81
N ALA A 340 -16.98 -2.31 -13.40
CA ALA A 340 -18.25 -2.18 -12.70
C ALA A 340 -18.14 -1.39 -11.37
N VAL A 341 -16.98 -1.49 -10.69
CA VAL A 341 -16.68 -0.73 -9.47
C VAL A 341 -16.35 0.72 -9.82
N ALA A 342 -15.54 0.96 -10.84
CA ALA A 342 -15.16 2.29 -11.29
C ALA A 342 -16.37 3.10 -11.75
N ASP A 343 -17.23 2.52 -12.59
CA ASP A 343 -18.45 3.15 -13.10
C ASP A 343 -19.44 3.47 -12.00
N ARG A 344 -19.62 2.54 -11.05
CA ARG A 344 -20.52 2.76 -9.92
C ARG A 344 -19.98 3.85 -8.99
N TRP A 345 -18.68 3.88 -8.75
CA TRP A 345 -18.03 4.92 -7.97
C TRP A 345 -18.25 6.29 -8.58
N GLN A 346 -17.96 6.44 -9.87
CA GLN A 346 -18.14 7.70 -10.58
C GLN A 346 -19.60 8.17 -10.59
N ARG A 347 -20.57 7.27 -10.79
CA ARG A 347 -22.00 7.60 -10.72
C ARG A 347 -22.44 8.11 -9.34
N ILE A 348 -21.84 7.62 -8.25
CA ILE A 348 -22.20 8.03 -6.88
C ILE A 348 -21.47 9.31 -6.49
N THR A 349 -20.18 9.43 -6.80
CA THR A 349 -19.33 10.50 -6.29
C THR A 349 -19.14 11.66 -7.26
N GLY A 350 -19.38 11.44 -8.55
CA GLY A 350 -19.05 12.39 -9.62
C GLY A 350 -17.54 12.43 -9.98
N CYS A 351 -16.68 11.69 -9.25
CA CYS A 351 -15.23 11.66 -9.46
C CYS A 351 -14.83 10.31 -10.07
N PRO A 352 -14.06 10.25 -11.17
CA PRO A 352 -13.61 9.00 -11.76
C PRO A 352 -12.65 8.26 -10.81
N LEU A 353 -12.77 6.93 -10.76
CA LEU A 353 -11.83 6.06 -10.06
C LEU A 353 -10.72 5.66 -11.03
N LEU A 354 -9.57 6.30 -10.90
CA LEU A 354 -8.41 6.08 -11.75
C LEU A 354 -7.57 4.93 -11.23
N GLU A 355 -7.05 4.10 -12.13
CA GLU A 355 -6.16 3.00 -11.77
C GLU A 355 -4.70 3.44 -11.82
N ALA A 356 -3.91 2.99 -10.83
CA ALA A 356 -2.47 3.13 -10.77
C ALA A 356 -1.82 1.77 -10.47
N TYR A 357 -0.63 1.59 -11.02
CA TYR A 357 0.15 0.37 -10.87
C TYR A 357 1.50 0.68 -10.26
N GLY A 358 1.94 -0.25 -9.42
CA GLY A 358 3.26 -0.23 -8.82
C GLY A 358 3.50 -1.41 -7.89
N LEU A 359 4.73 -1.52 -7.41
CA LEU A 359 5.21 -2.57 -6.53
C LEU A 359 5.94 -1.96 -5.34
N THR A 360 6.15 -2.74 -4.30
CA THR A 360 7.02 -2.31 -3.19
C THR A 360 8.43 -2.00 -3.69
N GLU A 361 8.90 -2.78 -4.62
CA GLU A 361 10.21 -2.68 -5.29
C GLU A 361 10.37 -1.43 -6.17
N THR A 362 9.27 -0.65 -6.36
CA THR A 362 9.26 0.59 -7.16
C THR A 362 8.78 1.82 -6.38
N SER A 363 8.66 1.79 -5.06
CA SER A 363 8.49 2.90 -4.09
C SER A 363 7.17 3.70 -4.05
N PRO A 364 5.97 3.34 -4.53
CA PRO A 364 5.64 2.19 -5.34
C PRO A 364 5.37 2.49 -6.82
N ALA A 365 5.03 3.75 -7.22
CA ALA A 365 4.35 4.05 -8.48
C ALA A 365 5.24 3.82 -9.72
N VAL A 366 4.68 3.15 -10.71
CA VAL A 366 5.25 2.92 -12.03
C VAL A 366 4.41 3.58 -13.11
N CYS A 367 3.10 3.30 -13.11
CA CYS A 367 2.13 3.87 -14.05
C CYS A 367 0.94 4.44 -13.29
N ILE A 368 0.43 5.56 -13.78
CA ILE A 368 -0.78 6.22 -13.26
C ILE A 368 -1.61 6.67 -14.46
N ASN A 369 -2.92 6.48 -14.43
CA ASN A 369 -3.80 7.05 -15.43
C ASN A 369 -3.77 8.59 -15.37
N PRO A 370 -3.78 9.28 -16.53
CA PRO A 370 -3.96 10.72 -16.58
C PRO A 370 -5.25 11.17 -15.88
N LEU A 371 -5.18 12.25 -15.10
CA LEU A 371 -6.31 12.71 -14.28
C LEU A 371 -7.48 13.26 -15.11
N ASN A 372 -7.24 13.65 -16.35
CA ASN A 372 -8.25 14.13 -17.28
C ASN A 372 -9.07 13.02 -17.96
N ILE A 373 -8.79 11.75 -17.68
CA ILE A 373 -9.59 10.61 -18.14
C ILE A 373 -10.92 10.60 -17.38
N LYS A 374 -12.02 10.56 -18.13
CA LYS A 374 -13.38 10.62 -17.57
C LYS A 374 -14.10 9.27 -17.50
N GLU A 375 -13.60 8.28 -18.23
CA GLU A 375 -14.19 6.94 -18.32
C GLU A 375 -13.13 5.88 -18.03
N TYR A 376 -13.56 4.74 -17.51
CA TYR A 376 -12.66 3.62 -17.28
C TYR A 376 -12.05 3.12 -18.60
N ASN A 377 -10.73 2.98 -18.67
CA ASN A 377 -10.00 2.71 -19.92
C ASN A 377 -9.27 1.36 -19.93
N HIS A 378 -9.55 0.48 -18.98
CA HIS A 378 -8.91 -0.85 -18.87
C HIS A 378 -7.37 -0.81 -18.80
N SER A 379 -6.79 0.31 -18.36
CA SER A 379 -5.36 0.55 -18.34
C SER A 379 -4.88 0.92 -16.94
N ILE A 380 -3.66 0.51 -16.61
CA ILE A 380 -2.94 0.98 -15.42
C ILE A 380 -2.32 2.38 -15.64
N GLY A 381 -2.53 2.98 -16.80
CA GLY A 381 -2.06 4.32 -17.16
C GLY A 381 -0.75 4.34 -17.92
N LEU A 382 -0.10 5.50 -17.83
CA LEU A 382 1.18 5.81 -18.46
C LEU A 382 2.30 5.76 -17.42
N PRO A 383 3.54 5.43 -17.81
CA PRO A 383 4.70 5.53 -16.91
C PRO A 383 4.84 6.95 -16.34
N VAL A 384 5.09 7.05 -15.04
CA VAL A 384 5.33 8.36 -14.39
C VAL A 384 6.65 8.99 -14.85
N PRO A 385 6.88 10.30 -14.70
CA PRO A 385 8.10 10.98 -15.13
C PRO A 385 9.39 10.24 -14.72
N SER A 386 10.44 10.34 -15.54
CA SER A 386 11.74 9.67 -15.34
C SER A 386 11.66 8.14 -15.25
N THR A 387 10.56 7.52 -15.70
CA THR A 387 10.36 6.06 -15.66
C THR A 387 10.32 5.49 -17.07
N GLU A 388 11.01 4.38 -17.25
CA GLU A 388 10.98 3.60 -18.47
C GLU A 388 10.30 2.26 -18.18
N VAL A 389 9.37 1.90 -19.04
CA VAL A 389 8.64 0.63 -18.97
C VAL A 389 8.77 -0.09 -20.30
N SER A 390 8.97 -1.39 -20.26
CA SER A 390 9.05 -2.23 -21.48
C SER A 390 8.31 -3.53 -21.27
N ILE A 391 7.78 -4.05 -22.37
CA ILE A 391 7.26 -5.43 -22.44
C ILE A 391 8.35 -6.31 -23.05
N ARG A 392 8.67 -7.42 -22.42
CA ARG A 392 9.76 -8.31 -22.85
C ARG A 392 9.36 -9.76 -22.96
N THR A 393 10.06 -10.47 -23.85
CA THR A 393 10.05 -11.93 -23.91
C THR A 393 10.75 -12.55 -22.69
N GLU A 394 10.66 -13.85 -22.55
CA GLU A 394 11.45 -14.59 -21.51
C GLU A 394 12.96 -14.43 -21.68
N ASP A 395 13.41 -14.33 -22.93
CA ASP A 395 14.83 -14.12 -23.27
C ASP A 395 15.28 -12.66 -23.08
N GLY A 396 14.37 -11.76 -22.67
CA GLY A 396 14.64 -10.36 -22.37
C GLY A 396 14.58 -9.42 -23.59
N GLU A 397 14.11 -9.88 -24.76
CA GLU A 397 13.94 -9.06 -25.96
C GLU A 397 12.74 -8.13 -25.81
N PHE A 398 12.87 -6.90 -26.33
CA PHE A 398 11.79 -5.92 -26.35
C PHE A 398 10.68 -6.31 -27.31
N LEU A 399 9.45 -6.27 -26.84
CA LEU A 399 8.26 -6.51 -27.66
C LEU A 399 7.61 -5.19 -28.10
N PRO A 400 7.10 -5.11 -29.33
CA PRO A 400 6.38 -3.93 -29.84
C PRO A 400 4.98 -3.81 -29.19
N ALA A 401 4.34 -2.66 -29.41
CA ALA A 401 2.95 -2.43 -29.03
C ALA A 401 2.01 -3.57 -29.52
N GLY A 402 1.01 -3.90 -28.73
CA GLY A 402 0.03 -4.96 -28.98
C GLY A 402 0.51 -6.38 -28.66
N LYS A 403 1.77 -6.57 -28.27
CA LYS A 403 2.30 -7.88 -27.87
C LYS A 403 2.32 -8.03 -26.36
N SER A 404 1.96 -9.22 -25.89
CA SER A 404 1.96 -9.59 -24.47
C SER A 404 3.32 -10.16 -24.06
N GLY A 405 3.83 -9.73 -22.91
CA GLY A 405 5.08 -10.21 -22.32
C GLY A 405 5.26 -9.70 -20.90
N GLU A 406 6.42 -9.97 -20.30
CA GLU A 406 6.73 -9.52 -18.94
C GLU A 406 6.96 -8.02 -18.91
N LEU A 407 6.27 -7.32 -18.01
CA LEU A 407 6.49 -5.91 -17.74
C LEU A 407 7.79 -5.73 -16.98
N CYS A 408 8.70 -4.92 -17.54
CA CYS A 408 9.96 -4.57 -16.91
C CYS A 408 10.06 -3.05 -16.72
N VAL A 409 10.62 -2.62 -15.59
CA VAL A 409 10.67 -1.22 -15.17
C VAL A 409 12.10 -0.78 -14.91
N ARG A 410 12.45 0.44 -15.34
CA ARG A 410 13.69 1.12 -14.99
C ARG A 410 13.38 2.56 -14.60
N GLY A 411 13.93 3.03 -13.50
CA GLY A 411 13.74 4.41 -13.03
C GLY A 411 14.38 4.65 -11.68
N PRO A 412 14.46 5.91 -11.25
CA PRO A 412 15.10 6.28 -9.98
C PRO A 412 14.36 5.74 -8.75
N GLN A 413 13.09 5.39 -8.87
CA GLN A 413 12.26 4.82 -7.83
C GLN A 413 12.46 3.31 -7.61
N VAL A 414 13.18 2.62 -8.50
CA VAL A 414 13.44 1.18 -8.39
C VAL A 414 14.37 0.90 -7.22
N MET A 415 14.02 -0.07 -6.39
CA MET A 415 14.79 -0.48 -5.21
C MET A 415 16.27 -0.76 -5.53
N ARG A 416 17.13 -0.64 -4.53
CA ARG A 416 18.53 -1.08 -4.65
C ARG A 416 18.64 -2.61 -4.81
N GLY A 417 17.74 -3.37 -4.22
CA GLY A 417 17.70 -4.83 -4.20
C GLY A 417 16.98 -5.34 -2.95
N TYR A 418 17.01 -6.64 -2.72
CA TYR A 418 16.49 -7.25 -1.50
C TYR A 418 17.58 -7.33 -0.42
N TRP A 419 17.22 -6.97 0.81
CA TRP A 419 18.11 -6.97 1.97
C TRP A 419 18.69 -8.35 2.22
N ASN A 420 20.03 -8.45 2.25
CA ASN A 420 20.78 -9.69 2.46
C ASN A 420 20.40 -10.83 1.49
N LYS A 421 19.91 -10.50 0.27
CA LYS A 421 19.46 -11.49 -0.72
C LYS A 421 20.03 -11.17 -2.13
N PRO A 422 21.36 -11.28 -2.32
CA PRO A 422 21.98 -10.89 -3.60
C PRO A 422 21.53 -11.76 -4.77
N GLU A 423 21.35 -13.08 -4.59
CA GLU A 423 20.90 -13.99 -5.65
C GLU A 423 19.47 -13.67 -6.10
N GLU A 424 18.58 -13.42 -5.14
CA GLU A 424 17.19 -13.05 -5.43
C GLU A 424 17.07 -11.66 -6.06
N THR A 425 18.01 -10.76 -5.71
CA THR A 425 18.13 -9.44 -6.35
C THR A 425 18.55 -9.61 -7.80
N ALA A 426 19.60 -10.39 -8.08
CA ALA A 426 20.10 -10.64 -9.44
C ALA A 426 19.07 -11.34 -10.34
N PHE A 427 18.14 -12.12 -9.75
CA PHE A 427 17.07 -12.76 -10.50
C PHE A 427 16.06 -11.77 -11.06
N VAL A 428 15.76 -10.69 -10.32
CA VAL A 428 14.72 -9.70 -10.71
C VAL A 428 15.29 -8.40 -11.25
N LEU A 429 16.51 -8.00 -10.87
CA LEU A 429 17.13 -6.73 -11.23
C LEU A 429 18.41 -6.98 -12.04
N ASP A 430 18.42 -6.57 -13.30
CA ASP A 430 19.58 -6.72 -14.19
C ASP A 430 20.64 -5.60 -13.97
N GLU A 431 21.84 -5.82 -14.53
CA GLU A 431 22.96 -4.87 -14.44
C GLU A 431 22.67 -3.49 -15.10
N LYS A 432 21.66 -3.42 -15.97
CA LYS A 432 21.22 -2.17 -16.62
C LYS A 432 20.14 -1.45 -15.82
N GLY A 433 19.78 -1.95 -14.63
CA GLY A 433 18.77 -1.40 -13.73
C GLY A 433 17.33 -1.70 -14.12
N TRP A 434 17.08 -2.72 -14.95
CA TRP A 434 15.74 -3.16 -15.27
C TRP A 434 15.23 -4.17 -14.23
N LEU A 435 14.10 -3.83 -13.61
CA LEU A 435 13.37 -4.71 -12.70
C LEU A 435 12.34 -5.53 -13.48
N LYS A 436 12.42 -6.85 -13.40
CA LYS A 436 11.38 -7.80 -13.83
C LYS A 436 10.29 -7.84 -12.77
N THR A 437 9.06 -7.50 -13.15
CA THR A 437 7.96 -7.39 -12.18
C THR A 437 7.25 -8.71 -11.88
N GLY A 438 7.38 -9.69 -12.79
CA GLY A 438 6.61 -10.93 -12.77
C GLY A 438 5.14 -10.74 -13.20
N ASP A 439 4.77 -9.55 -13.66
CA ASP A 439 3.45 -9.25 -14.18
C ASP A 439 3.50 -9.27 -15.72
N ILE A 440 2.50 -9.90 -16.35
CA ILE A 440 2.34 -9.94 -17.81
C ILE A 440 1.46 -8.76 -18.22
N ALA A 441 1.93 -7.99 -19.19
CA ALA A 441 1.23 -6.82 -19.67
C ALA A 441 1.29 -6.64 -21.19
N ILE A 442 0.50 -5.71 -21.68
CA ILE A 442 0.48 -5.27 -23.08
C ILE A 442 0.57 -3.73 -23.07
N MET A 443 1.36 -3.16 -23.97
CA MET A 443 1.38 -1.73 -24.25
C MET A 443 0.60 -1.45 -25.54
N ASP A 444 -0.26 -0.46 -25.57
CA ASP A 444 -0.92 -0.01 -26.79
C ASP A 444 -0.05 0.98 -27.60
N GLU A 445 -0.53 1.37 -28.77
CA GLU A 445 0.18 2.31 -29.68
C GLU A 445 0.33 3.72 -29.09
N LYS A 446 -0.53 4.10 -28.11
CA LYS A 446 -0.48 5.38 -27.42
C LYS A 446 0.44 5.34 -26.19
N GLY A 447 0.96 4.15 -25.84
CA GLY A 447 1.84 3.95 -24.70
C GLY A 447 1.12 3.69 -23.37
N PHE A 448 -0.19 3.41 -23.38
CA PHE A 448 -0.90 2.94 -22.21
C PHE A 448 -0.62 1.45 -21.96
N PHE A 449 -0.44 1.10 -20.69
CA PHE A 449 -0.16 -0.28 -20.28
C PHE A 449 -1.41 -0.90 -19.66
N ARG A 450 -1.61 -2.17 -19.95
CA ARG A 450 -2.66 -3.00 -19.35
C ARG A 450 -2.04 -4.26 -18.77
N ILE A 451 -2.27 -4.53 -17.48
CA ILE A 451 -1.89 -5.81 -16.87
C ILE A 451 -2.86 -6.88 -17.36
N VAL A 452 -2.31 -7.94 -17.88
CA VAL A 452 -3.08 -9.13 -18.27
C VAL A 452 -3.27 -10.02 -17.04
N ASP A 453 -2.16 -10.43 -16.40
CA ASP A 453 -2.16 -11.14 -15.11
C ASP A 453 -0.73 -11.29 -14.57
N ARG A 454 -0.61 -12.03 -13.46
CA ARG A 454 0.69 -12.48 -12.96
C ARG A 454 1.12 -13.76 -13.65
N LYS A 455 2.39 -13.81 -14.07
CA LYS A 455 2.99 -14.99 -14.73
C LYS A 455 2.71 -16.30 -13.97
N LYS A 456 2.76 -16.28 -12.65
CA LYS A 456 2.55 -17.43 -11.75
C LYS A 456 1.09 -17.80 -11.46
N ASP A 457 0.15 -16.89 -11.72
CA ASP A 457 -1.28 -17.11 -11.46
C ASP A 457 -2.04 -17.56 -12.73
N MET A 458 -1.36 -17.53 -13.89
CA MET A 458 -1.88 -18.01 -15.15
C MET A 458 -2.30 -19.47 -15.04
N ILE A 459 -3.49 -19.78 -15.58
CA ILE A 459 -4.10 -21.11 -15.58
C ILE A 459 -3.87 -21.75 -16.95
N LEU A 460 -3.40 -22.98 -16.99
CA LEU A 460 -3.11 -23.69 -18.23
C LEU A 460 -4.22 -24.71 -18.54
N VAL A 461 -5.22 -24.30 -19.32
CA VAL A 461 -6.37 -25.17 -19.70
C VAL A 461 -6.10 -25.77 -21.05
N SER A 462 -5.85 -27.08 -21.13
CA SER A 462 -5.59 -27.80 -22.38
C SER A 462 -4.54 -27.14 -23.29
N GLY A 463 -3.49 -26.56 -22.67
CA GLY A 463 -2.42 -25.84 -23.38
C GLY A 463 -2.73 -24.39 -23.72
N PHE A 464 -3.91 -23.87 -23.37
CA PHE A 464 -4.28 -22.47 -23.54
C PHE A 464 -4.10 -21.69 -22.24
N ASN A 465 -3.49 -20.52 -22.35
CA ASN A 465 -3.34 -19.61 -21.22
C ASN A 465 -4.68 -18.92 -20.90
N VAL A 466 -5.13 -19.09 -19.66
CA VAL A 466 -6.29 -18.39 -19.12
C VAL A 466 -5.81 -17.48 -17.99
N PHE A 467 -6.17 -16.23 -18.08
CA PHE A 467 -5.77 -15.21 -17.11
C PHE A 467 -6.90 -14.98 -16.10
N PRO A 468 -6.67 -15.25 -14.80
CA PRO A 468 -7.67 -15.06 -13.76
C PRO A 468 -8.34 -13.68 -13.78
N ASN A 469 -7.58 -12.60 -14.00
CA ASN A 469 -8.14 -11.25 -14.02
C ASN A 469 -9.22 -11.05 -15.09
N GLU A 470 -9.04 -11.63 -16.29
CA GLU A 470 -10.03 -11.55 -17.37
C GLU A 470 -11.34 -12.24 -16.96
N VAL A 471 -11.24 -13.38 -16.31
CA VAL A 471 -12.41 -14.13 -15.85
C VAL A 471 -13.08 -13.43 -14.65
N GLU A 472 -12.28 -12.90 -13.72
CA GLU A 472 -12.77 -12.12 -12.57
C GLU A 472 -13.53 -10.86 -13.01
N GLU A 473 -13.06 -10.16 -14.05
CA GLU A 473 -13.71 -8.98 -14.60
C GLU A 473 -15.12 -9.31 -15.14
N VAL A 474 -15.23 -10.37 -15.92
CA VAL A 474 -16.53 -10.82 -16.44
C VAL A 474 -17.47 -11.24 -15.31
N ILE A 475 -17.00 -12.03 -14.34
CA ILE A 475 -17.84 -12.48 -13.23
C ILE A 475 -18.26 -11.29 -12.33
N ALA A 476 -17.40 -10.32 -12.12
CA ALA A 476 -17.71 -9.16 -11.31
C ALA A 476 -18.83 -8.28 -11.91
N SER A 477 -19.03 -8.31 -13.23
CA SER A 477 -20.13 -7.65 -13.90
C SER A 477 -21.48 -8.41 -13.80
N CYS A 478 -21.46 -9.66 -13.34
CA CYS A 478 -22.67 -10.47 -13.18
C CYS A 478 -23.54 -9.92 -12.04
N PRO A 479 -24.83 -9.60 -12.27
CA PRO A 479 -25.74 -9.18 -11.22
C PRO A 479 -25.77 -10.16 -10.04
N GLY A 480 -25.70 -9.65 -8.81
CA GLY A 480 -25.69 -10.48 -7.61
C GLY A 480 -24.31 -10.93 -7.12
N VAL A 481 -23.24 -10.63 -7.86
CA VAL A 481 -21.85 -10.86 -7.42
C VAL A 481 -21.36 -9.65 -6.63
N LEU A 482 -20.78 -9.90 -5.44
CA LEU A 482 -20.12 -8.89 -4.61
C LEU A 482 -18.62 -8.90 -4.81
N GLU A 483 -18.00 -10.07 -4.76
CA GLU A 483 -16.56 -10.29 -4.92
C GLU A 483 -16.29 -11.62 -5.62
N VAL A 484 -15.18 -11.72 -6.32
CA VAL A 484 -14.74 -12.94 -6.98
C VAL A 484 -13.23 -13.10 -6.93
N GLY A 485 -12.77 -14.32 -6.79
CA GLY A 485 -11.38 -14.72 -6.98
C GLY A 485 -11.32 -15.98 -7.85
N VAL A 486 -10.46 -15.97 -8.86
CA VAL A 486 -10.32 -17.06 -9.83
C VAL A 486 -8.96 -17.74 -9.68
N ILE A 487 -8.97 -19.08 -9.74
CA ILE A 487 -7.79 -19.93 -9.65
C ILE A 487 -7.85 -21.09 -10.61
N GLY A 488 -6.69 -21.65 -10.95
CA GLY A 488 -6.60 -22.97 -11.60
C GLY A 488 -6.71 -24.09 -10.57
N VAL A 489 -7.36 -25.17 -10.96
CA VAL A 489 -7.45 -26.43 -10.20
C VAL A 489 -7.07 -27.57 -11.12
N GLU A 490 -6.25 -28.51 -10.63
CA GLU A 490 -5.81 -29.69 -11.39
C GLU A 490 -7.01 -30.49 -11.91
N ASP A 491 -6.93 -30.90 -13.17
CA ASP A 491 -7.91 -31.70 -13.87
C ASP A 491 -7.22 -32.73 -14.80
N ASP A 492 -7.54 -33.98 -14.64
CA ASP A 492 -6.89 -35.09 -15.37
C ASP A 492 -7.00 -34.99 -16.89
N SER A 493 -8.01 -34.30 -17.40
CA SER A 493 -8.29 -34.20 -18.85
C SER A 493 -7.74 -32.95 -19.50
N SER A 494 -7.60 -31.87 -18.75
CA SER A 494 -7.30 -30.52 -19.27
C SER A 494 -5.99 -29.93 -18.68
N GLY A 495 -5.30 -30.65 -17.79
CA GLY A 495 -4.21 -30.15 -16.98
C GLY A 495 -4.74 -29.30 -15.83
N GLU A 496 -5.36 -28.17 -16.13
CA GLU A 496 -6.10 -27.36 -15.17
C GLU A 496 -7.48 -26.99 -15.70
N VAL A 497 -8.39 -26.64 -14.79
CA VAL A 497 -9.69 -26.02 -15.08
C VAL A 497 -9.85 -24.75 -14.27
N VAL A 498 -10.63 -23.83 -14.81
CA VAL A 498 -10.94 -22.57 -14.14
C VAL A 498 -11.95 -22.80 -13.02
N LYS A 499 -11.61 -22.36 -11.82
CA LYS A 499 -12.49 -22.32 -10.66
C LYS A 499 -12.67 -20.87 -10.21
N ALA A 500 -13.93 -20.45 -10.06
CA ALA A 500 -14.29 -19.16 -9.49
C ALA A 500 -14.85 -19.34 -8.08
N VAL A 501 -14.32 -18.57 -7.12
CA VAL A 501 -14.82 -18.46 -5.76
C VAL A 501 -15.52 -17.11 -5.62
N VAL A 502 -16.83 -17.13 -5.36
CA VAL A 502 -17.72 -15.98 -5.48
C VAL A 502 -18.34 -15.66 -4.13
N VAL A 503 -18.33 -14.39 -3.75
CA VAL A 503 -19.16 -13.83 -2.68
C VAL A 503 -20.34 -13.15 -3.34
N LYS A 504 -21.55 -13.53 -2.95
CA LYS A 504 -22.77 -12.98 -3.51
C LYS A 504 -23.44 -11.98 -2.56
N ASN A 505 -24.08 -10.95 -3.11
CA ASN A 505 -24.95 -10.02 -2.41
C ASN A 505 -26.43 -10.27 -2.67
N ASP A 506 -26.75 -11.23 -3.57
CA ASP A 506 -28.09 -11.71 -3.86
C ASP A 506 -28.15 -13.23 -3.61
N ASN A 507 -28.95 -13.66 -2.66
CA ASN A 507 -29.09 -15.07 -2.31
C ASN A 507 -29.73 -15.92 -3.41
N THR A 508 -30.38 -15.32 -4.40
CA THR A 508 -30.99 -16.02 -5.55
C THR A 508 -29.98 -16.39 -6.62
N LEU A 509 -28.79 -15.76 -6.65
CA LEU A 509 -27.73 -16.05 -7.61
C LEU A 509 -27.30 -17.52 -7.52
N THR A 510 -27.33 -18.23 -8.65
CA THR A 510 -26.93 -19.64 -8.79
C THR A 510 -25.61 -19.79 -9.54
N GLU A 511 -24.97 -20.95 -9.43
CA GLU A 511 -23.78 -21.31 -10.21
C GLU A 511 -24.05 -21.21 -11.71
N LYS A 512 -25.25 -21.64 -12.13
CA LYS A 512 -25.68 -21.59 -13.53
C LYS A 512 -25.75 -20.18 -14.06
N ASP A 513 -26.26 -19.22 -13.26
CA ASP A 513 -26.36 -17.82 -13.67
C ASP A 513 -24.96 -17.23 -13.91
N VAL A 514 -23.99 -17.53 -13.07
CA VAL A 514 -22.60 -17.10 -13.23
C VAL A 514 -21.96 -17.72 -14.47
N ILE A 515 -22.15 -19.02 -14.69
CA ILE A 515 -21.62 -19.74 -15.87
C ILE A 515 -22.25 -19.21 -17.16
N ASP A 516 -23.56 -19.02 -17.18
CA ASP A 516 -24.28 -18.52 -18.35
C ASP A 516 -23.88 -17.08 -18.66
N HIS A 517 -23.65 -16.24 -17.63
CA HIS A 517 -23.10 -14.89 -17.80
C HIS A 517 -21.68 -14.94 -18.42
N CYS A 518 -20.81 -15.82 -17.94
CA CYS A 518 -19.47 -15.98 -18.48
C CYS A 518 -19.47 -16.40 -19.96
N ARG A 519 -20.38 -17.25 -20.35
CA ARG A 519 -20.51 -17.71 -21.74
C ARG A 519 -20.86 -16.62 -22.74
N LEU A 520 -21.41 -15.49 -22.29
CA LEU A 520 -21.72 -14.36 -23.16
C LEU A 520 -20.46 -13.62 -23.64
N SER A 521 -19.38 -13.69 -22.84
CA SER A 521 -18.19 -12.86 -23.06
C SER A 521 -16.88 -13.64 -23.14
N LEU A 522 -16.86 -14.91 -22.69
CA LEU A 522 -15.66 -15.73 -22.64
C LEU A 522 -15.72 -16.92 -23.58
N THR A 523 -14.56 -17.27 -24.16
CA THR A 523 -14.41 -18.53 -24.91
C THR A 523 -14.53 -19.73 -23.96
N ASN A 524 -15.03 -20.88 -24.48
CA ASN A 524 -15.39 -22.02 -23.63
C ASN A 524 -14.31 -22.50 -22.66
N TYR A 525 -13.03 -22.46 -23.05
CA TYR A 525 -11.93 -22.89 -22.17
C TYR A 525 -11.64 -21.93 -21.02
N LYS A 526 -12.13 -20.68 -21.11
CA LYS A 526 -12.02 -19.65 -20.04
C LYS A 526 -13.22 -19.69 -19.09
N VAL A 527 -14.34 -20.26 -19.49
CA VAL A 527 -15.55 -20.35 -18.68
C VAL A 527 -15.26 -21.22 -17.45
N PRO A 528 -15.52 -20.76 -16.22
CA PRO A 528 -15.33 -21.59 -15.04
C PRO A 528 -16.11 -22.90 -15.11
N ARG A 529 -15.41 -24.01 -14.83
CA ARG A 529 -16.07 -25.32 -14.66
C ARG A 529 -16.56 -25.52 -13.23
N ILE A 530 -15.97 -24.80 -12.27
CA ILE A 530 -16.31 -24.92 -10.86
C ILE A 530 -16.65 -23.52 -10.34
N ILE A 531 -17.81 -23.37 -9.73
CA ILE A 531 -18.21 -22.19 -8.97
C ILE A 531 -18.35 -22.61 -7.52
N GLU A 532 -17.70 -21.87 -6.62
CA GLU A 532 -17.83 -22.05 -5.18
C GLU A 532 -18.35 -20.76 -4.55
N PHE A 533 -19.46 -20.81 -3.83
CA PHE A 533 -19.95 -19.66 -3.07
C PHE A 533 -19.39 -19.65 -1.66
N ARG A 534 -18.84 -18.50 -1.25
CA ARG A 534 -18.36 -18.23 0.11
C ARG A 534 -19.01 -17.00 0.70
N LYS A 535 -18.97 -16.89 2.04
CA LYS A 535 -19.41 -15.69 2.75
C LYS A 535 -18.40 -14.53 2.62
N GLU A 536 -17.11 -14.88 2.51
CA GLU A 536 -16.00 -13.93 2.35
C GLU A 536 -14.84 -14.60 1.62
N LEU A 537 -13.98 -13.81 0.99
CA LEU A 537 -12.71 -14.25 0.41
C LEU A 537 -11.53 -13.93 1.34
N PRO A 538 -10.47 -14.77 1.33
CA PRO A 538 -9.25 -14.47 2.05
C PRO A 538 -8.59 -13.22 1.46
N LYS A 539 -8.26 -12.26 2.32
CA LYS A 539 -7.68 -10.97 1.92
C LYS A 539 -6.42 -10.66 2.70
N SER A 540 -5.49 -10.00 2.04
CA SER A 540 -4.36 -9.38 2.70
C SER A 540 -4.83 -8.24 3.62
N ASN A 541 -3.91 -7.67 4.41
CA ASN A 541 -4.21 -6.57 5.32
C ASN A 541 -4.61 -5.27 4.58
N VAL A 542 -4.22 -5.15 3.32
CA VAL A 542 -4.60 -4.04 2.44
C VAL A 542 -5.86 -4.34 1.61
N GLY A 543 -6.54 -5.47 1.87
CA GLY A 543 -7.78 -5.85 1.19
C GLY A 543 -7.61 -6.59 -0.14
N LYS A 544 -6.38 -6.96 -0.54
CA LYS A 544 -6.12 -7.74 -1.76
C LYS A 544 -6.52 -9.20 -1.57
N ILE A 545 -7.27 -9.78 -2.52
CA ILE A 545 -7.66 -11.20 -2.51
C ILE A 545 -6.41 -12.08 -2.62
N LEU A 546 -6.29 -13.06 -1.72
CA LEU A 546 -5.16 -13.99 -1.64
C LEU A 546 -5.49 -15.28 -2.40
N ARG A 547 -5.24 -15.31 -3.72
CA ARG A 547 -5.51 -16.46 -4.58
C ARG A 547 -4.85 -17.75 -4.08
N ARG A 548 -3.65 -17.69 -3.49
CA ARG A 548 -2.98 -18.85 -2.90
C ARG A 548 -3.84 -19.55 -1.83
N GLU A 549 -4.54 -18.78 -1.00
CA GLU A 549 -5.40 -19.33 0.06
C GLU A 549 -6.74 -19.86 -0.47
N LEU A 550 -7.07 -19.54 -1.72
CA LEU A 550 -8.19 -20.17 -2.42
C LEU A 550 -7.82 -21.57 -2.93
N ARG A 551 -6.52 -21.84 -3.23
CA ARG A 551 -5.98 -23.12 -3.70
C ARG A 551 -5.82 -24.17 -2.58
N ASP A 552 -5.52 -23.74 -1.34
CA ASP A 552 -5.00 -24.60 -0.27
C ASP A 552 -6.05 -25.35 0.59
N LYS A 553 -7.32 -25.51 0.18
CA LYS A 553 -8.31 -26.26 0.96
C LYS A 553 -8.51 -27.71 0.50
N LYS A 554 -7.48 -28.56 0.64
CA LYS A 554 -7.64 -30.03 0.71
C LYS A 554 -7.19 -30.61 2.07
N LYS A 555 -7.02 -29.80 3.16
CA LYS A 555 -6.46 -30.29 4.45
C LYS A 555 -7.19 -29.83 5.70
N THR A 556 -8.49 -29.61 5.69
CA THR A 556 -9.21 -29.31 6.95
C THR A 556 -10.65 -29.87 6.96
N GLU A 557 -10.82 -31.12 6.56
CA GLU A 557 -11.96 -31.96 6.92
C GLU A 557 -11.46 -33.41 6.94
N ALA A 558 -10.84 -33.81 8.06
CA ALA A 558 -10.67 -35.17 8.50
C ALA A 558 -10.57 -35.19 10.02
#